data_5ab36d92b26906c2ae1b74a79ecd1a68
#
_entry.id   5ab36d92b26906c2ae1b74a79ecd1a68
#
_cell.length_a   1.000
_cell.length_b   1.000
_cell.length_c   1.000
_cell.angle_alpha   90.00
_cell.angle_beta   90.00
_cell.angle_gamma   90.00
#
_symmetry.space_group_name_H-M   'P 1'
#
loop_
_entity.id
_entity.type
_entity.pdbx_description
1 polymer ?
#
loop_
_entity_poly.entity_id
_entity_poly.type
_entity_poly.pdbx_seq_one_letter_code
_entity_poly.pdbx_strand_id
1 'polypeptide(L)'
;MDFMTKLNLENNLLLFFTGFSRNSSLILNEQNSKTIKQSAEIISNLDYVKELGLEIKKNLIKGNCAEFGRLMHEHWINKLKRSKKMSNSSIDNIYNFALKNGALGGKLIGAGGGGFLLFYTNNPNRLRIAMKKKKIDEVRFKFDLEGVKQIF
;
A
#
# COMPACT_ATOMS: atom_id res chain seq x y z
N MET A 1 -17.25 0.23 9.89
CA MET A 1 -16.05 -0.39 10.52
C MET A 1 -16.12 -0.09 12.00
N ASP A 2 -16.07 -1.12 12.83
CA ASP A 2 -16.16 -1.00 14.29
C ASP A 2 -14.82 -0.52 14.92
N PHE A 3 -14.86 -0.26 16.23
CA PHE A 3 -13.69 0.22 16.97
C PHE A 3 -12.55 -0.81 16.99
N MET A 4 -12.87 -2.10 17.17
CA MET A 4 -11.87 -3.16 17.25
C MET A 4 -11.14 -3.35 15.91
N THR A 5 -11.84 -3.24 14.80
CA THR A 5 -11.24 -3.25 13.46
C THR A 5 -10.29 -2.08 13.26
N LYS A 6 -10.68 -0.86 13.68
CA LYS A 6 -9.81 0.33 13.60
C LYS A 6 -8.53 0.13 14.44
N LEU A 7 -8.68 -0.33 15.67
CA LEU A 7 -7.56 -0.59 16.59
C LEU A 7 -6.64 -1.68 16.01
N ASN A 8 -7.19 -2.74 15.43
CA ASN A 8 -6.41 -3.78 14.77
C ASN A 8 -5.59 -3.21 13.62
N LEU A 9 -6.21 -2.41 12.74
CA LEU A 9 -5.50 -1.77 11.63
C LEU A 9 -4.38 -0.85 12.12
N GLU A 10 -4.64 -0.01 13.13
CA GLU A 10 -3.65 0.92 13.68
C GLU A 10 -2.44 0.20 14.27
N ASN A 11 -2.66 -0.95 14.91
CA ASN A 11 -1.59 -1.74 15.51
C ASN A 11 -0.81 -2.59 14.49
N ASN A 12 -1.44 -3.01 13.41
CA ASN A 12 -0.90 -4.01 12.48
C ASN A 12 -0.53 -3.44 11.09
N LEU A 13 -0.86 -2.17 10.81
CA LEU A 13 -0.36 -1.46 9.65
C LEU A 13 0.96 -0.78 10.01
N LEU A 14 2.00 -1.09 9.26
CA LEU A 14 3.34 -0.54 9.45
C LEU A 14 3.78 0.22 8.20
N LEU A 15 4.24 1.44 8.39
CA LEU A 15 4.69 2.33 7.32
C LEU A 15 6.21 2.47 7.37
N PHE A 16 6.89 2.17 6.25
CA PHE A 16 8.34 2.22 6.15
C PHE A 16 8.79 3.14 5.03
N PHE A 17 9.79 3.97 5.31
CA PHE A 17 10.38 4.84 4.30
C PHE A 17 11.34 4.05 3.42
N THR A 18 11.25 4.23 2.09
CA THR A 18 12.07 3.50 1.11
C THR A 18 13.48 4.04 0.95
N GLY A 19 13.81 5.15 1.63
CA GLY A 19 15.11 5.81 1.54
C GLY A 19 15.22 6.86 0.44
N PHE A 20 14.22 7.00 -0.44
CA PHE A 20 14.21 7.98 -1.52
C PHE A 20 12.79 8.39 -1.92
N SER A 21 12.68 9.56 -2.52
CA SER A 21 11.46 10.04 -3.16
C SER A 21 11.72 10.32 -4.64
N ARG A 22 10.68 10.20 -5.47
CA ARG A 22 10.72 10.53 -6.89
C ARG A 22 9.66 11.55 -7.26
N ASN A 23 9.90 12.27 -8.33
CA ASN A 23 8.88 13.14 -8.91
C ASN A 23 7.73 12.28 -9.46
N SER A 24 6.56 12.42 -8.84
CA SER A 24 5.35 11.65 -9.15
C SER A 24 4.73 12.04 -10.50
N SER A 25 5.01 13.23 -11.01
CA SER A 25 4.40 13.76 -12.24
C SER A 25 4.71 12.88 -13.47
N LEU A 26 5.92 12.34 -13.57
CA LEU A 26 6.32 11.48 -14.69
C LEU A 26 5.52 10.17 -14.73
N ILE A 27 5.21 9.58 -13.56
CA ILE A 27 4.46 8.34 -13.47
C ILE A 27 2.98 8.59 -13.76
N LEU A 28 2.44 9.68 -13.18
CA LEU A 28 1.04 10.06 -13.40
C LEU A 28 0.77 10.42 -14.87
N ASN A 29 1.69 11.14 -15.52
CA ASN A 29 1.58 11.48 -16.94
C ASN A 29 1.59 10.23 -17.84
N GLU A 30 2.45 9.24 -17.55
CA GLU A 30 2.47 7.97 -18.28
C GLU A 30 1.15 7.21 -18.11
N GLN A 31 0.62 7.12 -16.89
CA GLN A 31 -0.67 6.49 -16.63
C GLN A 31 -1.80 7.19 -17.36
N ASN A 32 -1.85 8.52 -17.28
CA ASN A 32 -2.88 9.34 -17.89
C ASN A 32 -2.88 9.18 -19.42
N SER A 33 -1.71 9.22 -20.04
CA SER A 33 -1.56 8.99 -21.49
C SER A 33 -2.05 7.62 -21.93
N LYS A 34 -1.80 6.57 -21.16
CA LYS A 34 -2.27 5.20 -21.44
C LYS A 34 -3.79 5.07 -21.23
N THR A 35 -4.34 5.75 -20.23
CA THR A 35 -5.79 5.75 -19.96
C THR A 35 -6.55 6.51 -21.07
N ILE A 36 -6.04 7.68 -21.49
CA ILE A 36 -6.63 8.49 -22.57
C ILE A 36 -6.62 7.71 -23.89
N LYS A 37 -5.57 6.92 -24.17
CA LYS A 37 -5.51 6.07 -25.37
C LYS A 37 -6.46 4.87 -25.30
N GLN A 38 -7.26 4.75 -24.25
CA GLN A 38 -8.26 3.70 -24.05
C GLN A 38 -7.71 2.28 -24.30
N SER A 39 -6.49 2.02 -23.85
CA SER A 39 -5.95 0.66 -23.89
C SER A 39 -6.88 -0.27 -23.11
N ALA A 40 -7.46 -1.27 -23.79
CA ALA A 40 -8.38 -2.23 -23.17
C ALA A 40 -7.77 -2.91 -21.93
N GLU A 41 -6.46 -3.17 -21.97
CA GLU A 41 -5.73 -3.75 -20.85
C GLU A 41 -5.70 -2.82 -19.62
N ILE A 42 -5.49 -1.52 -19.81
CA ILE A 42 -5.49 -0.54 -18.73
C ILE A 42 -6.88 -0.35 -18.15
N ILE A 43 -7.90 -0.28 -18.98
CA ILE A 43 -9.30 -0.16 -18.55
C ILE A 43 -9.70 -1.38 -17.71
N SER A 44 -9.46 -2.59 -18.23
CA SER A 44 -9.73 -3.84 -17.50
C SER A 44 -8.98 -3.90 -16.14
N ASN A 45 -7.72 -3.44 -16.10
CA ASN A 45 -6.97 -3.36 -14.85
C ASN A 45 -7.57 -2.35 -13.86
N LEU A 46 -8.08 -1.22 -14.34
CA LEU A 46 -8.73 -0.20 -13.49
C LEU A 46 -10.07 -0.71 -12.94
N ASP A 47 -10.86 -1.39 -13.76
CA ASP A 47 -12.13 -2.01 -13.34
C ASP A 47 -11.88 -3.09 -12.28
N TYR A 48 -10.90 -3.95 -12.50
CA TYR A 48 -10.50 -4.95 -11.52
C TYR A 48 -10.08 -4.31 -10.18
N VAL A 49 -9.31 -3.22 -10.20
CA VAL A 49 -8.90 -2.52 -8.98
C VAL A 49 -10.09 -1.85 -8.27
N LYS A 50 -11.09 -1.39 -9.02
CA LYS A 50 -12.35 -0.88 -8.46
C LYS A 50 -13.10 -1.98 -7.71
N GLU A 51 -13.27 -3.16 -8.32
CA GLU A 51 -13.91 -4.32 -7.68
C GLU A 51 -13.14 -4.76 -6.44
N LEU A 52 -11.81 -4.85 -6.53
CA LEU A 52 -10.94 -5.17 -5.39
C LEU A 52 -11.12 -4.16 -4.25
N GLY A 53 -11.33 -2.88 -4.55
CA GLY A 53 -11.65 -1.85 -3.57
C GLY A 53 -12.97 -2.09 -2.84
N LEU A 54 -13.99 -2.57 -3.55
CA LEU A 54 -15.28 -2.95 -2.94
C LEU A 54 -15.13 -4.18 -2.03
N GLU A 55 -14.32 -5.14 -2.43
CA GLU A 55 -14.05 -6.33 -1.62
C GLU A 55 -13.24 -5.97 -0.36
N ILE A 56 -12.24 -5.11 -0.47
CA ILE A 56 -11.51 -4.53 0.67
C ILE A 56 -12.48 -3.88 1.64
N LYS A 57 -13.38 -3.02 1.16
CA LYS A 57 -14.40 -2.37 1.99
C LYS A 57 -15.26 -3.39 2.74
N LYS A 58 -15.73 -4.44 2.04
CA LYS A 58 -16.55 -5.51 2.62
C LYS A 58 -15.81 -6.25 3.74
N ASN A 59 -14.53 -6.59 3.53
CA ASN A 59 -13.71 -7.27 4.53
C ASN A 59 -13.43 -6.38 5.75
N LEU A 60 -13.16 -5.11 5.56
CA LEU A 60 -12.95 -4.16 6.65
C LEU A 60 -14.21 -3.93 7.49
N ILE A 61 -15.40 -3.90 6.87
CA ILE A 61 -16.67 -3.82 7.60
C ILE A 61 -16.89 -5.06 8.47
N LYS A 62 -16.47 -6.24 8.01
CA LYS A 62 -16.57 -7.51 8.73
C LYS A 62 -15.45 -7.72 9.77
N GLY A 63 -14.50 -6.82 9.90
CA GLY A 63 -13.34 -6.97 10.79
C GLY A 63 -12.28 -7.94 10.29
N ASN A 64 -12.34 -8.36 9.03
CA ASN A 64 -11.41 -9.32 8.44
C ASN A 64 -10.12 -8.63 7.94
N CYS A 65 -9.32 -8.12 8.89
CA CYS A 65 -8.12 -7.35 8.59
C CYS A 65 -7.00 -8.19 7.95
N ALA A 66 -6.93 -9.49 8.22
CA ALA A 66 -5.94 -10.35 7.59
C ALA A 66 -6.18 -10.47 6.08
N GLU A 67 -7.44 -10.58 5.67
CA GLU A 67 -7.81 -10.61 4.25
C GLU A 67 -7.57 -9.24 3.59
N PHE A 68 -7.86 -8.14 4.27
CA PHE A 68 -7.45 -6.82 3.82
C PHE A 68 -5.96 -6.76 3.48
N GLY A 69 -5.11 -7.35 4.33
CA GLY A 69 -3.66 -7.44 4.07
C GLY A 69 -3.34 -8.19 2.77
N ARG A 70 -3.98 -9.33 2.49
CA ARG A 70 -3.80 -10.09 1.25
C ARG A 70 -4.28 -9.33 0.02
N LEU A 71 -5.45 -8.69 0.12
CA LEU A 71 -6.00 -7.87 -0.95
C LEU A 71 -5.13 -6.63 -1.25
N MET A 72 -4.43 -6.08 -0.25
CA MET A 72 -3.41 -5.04 -0.48
C MET A 72 -2.27 -5.55 -1.35
N HIS A 73 -1.80 -6.79 -1.14
CA HIS A 73 -0.78 -7.41 -2.00
C HIS A 73 -1.28 -7.54 -3.44
N GLU A 74 -2.47 -8.07 -3.61
CA GLU A 74 -3.09 -8.24 -4.93
C GLU A 74 -3.26 -6.89 -5.65
N HIS A 75 -3.74 -5.87 -4.93
CA HIS A 75 -3.79 -4.50 -5.45
C HIS A 75 -2.42 -4.01 -5.92
N TRP A 76 -1.36 -4.26 -5.13
CA TRP A 76 0.00 -3.85 -5.49
C TRP A 76 0.50 -4.54 -6.75
N ILE A 77 0.34 -5.86 -6.86
CA ILE A 77 0.74 -6.61 -8.06
C ILE A 77 0.01 -6.10 -9.31
N ASN A 78 -1.28 -5.79 -9.20
CA ASN A 78 -2.04 -5.22 -10.32
C ASN A 78 -1.62 -3.77 -10.64
N LYS A 79 -1.26 -2.97 -9.63
CA LYS A 79 -0.72 -1.63 -9.84
C LYS A 79 0.60 -1.66 -10.62
N LEU A 80 1.49 -2.61 -10.35
CA LEU A 80 2.76 -2.77 -11.07
C LEU A 80 2.59 -2.98 -12.58
N LYS A 81 1.51 -3.61 -13.02
CA LYS A 81 1.22 -3.85 -14.44
C LYS A 81 0.98 -2.56 -15.24
N ARG A 82 0.64 -1.44 -14.59
CA ARG A 82 0.30 -0.17 -15.27
C ARG A 82 1.51 0.60 -15.80
N SER A 83 2.66 0.49 -15.13
CA SER A 83 3.89 1.15 -15.55
C SER A 83 5.12 0.48 -14.95
N LYS A 84 6.15 0.30 -15.76
CA LYS A 84 7.47 -0.20 -15.30
C LYS A 84 8.15 0.75 -14.31
N LYS A 85 7.72 2.01 -14.23
CA LYS A 85 8.25 3.03 -13.32
C LYS A 85 7.61 3.00 -11.94
N MET A 86 6.59 2.15 -11.72
CA MET A 86 5.89 2.02 -10.43
C MET A 86 6.80 1.54 -9.31
N SER A 87 7.74 0.66 -9.63
CA SER A 87 8.70 0.11 -8.68
C SER A 87 10.12 0.15 -9.25
N ASN A 88 11.07 -0.28 -8.46
CA ASN A 88 12.46 -0.52 -8.84
C ASN A 88 13.02 -1.64 -7.97
N SER A 89 14.23 -2.11 -8.30
CA SER A 89 14.87 -3.23 -7.60
C SER A 89 15.00 -3.02 -6.08
N SER A 90 15.25 -1.79 -5.62
CA SER A 90 15.34 -1.49 -4.19
C SER A 90 13.98 -1.64 -3.50
N ILE A 91 12.91 -1.09 -4.08
CA ILE A 91 11.54 -1.24 -3.57
C ILE A 91 11.12 -2.72 -3.56
N ASP A 92 11.38 -3.43 -4.66
CA ASP A 92 11.02 -4.85 -4.78
C ASP A 92 11.75 -5.71 -3.76
N ASN A 93 13.03 -5.43 -3.49
CA ASN A 93 13.82 -6.10 -2.47
C ASN A 93 13.25 -5.86 -1.06
N ILE A 94 12.89 -4.61 -0.72
CA ILE A 94 12.27 -4.28 0.56
C ILE A 94 10.91 -4.96 0.69
N TYR A 95 10.10 -4.90 -0.36
CA TYR A 95 8.78 -5.50 -0.39
C TYR A 95 8.82 -7.02 -0.17
N ASN A 96 9.63 -7.72 -0.96
CA ASN A 96 9.80 -9.17 -0.86
C ASN A 96 10.41 -9.59 0.50
N PHE A 97 11.32 -8.78 1.03
CA PHE A 97 11.87 -9.00 2.36
C PHE A 97 10.79 -8.89 3.44
N ALA A 98 9.89 -7.91 3.35
CA ALA A 98 8.78 -7.76 4.29
C ALA A 98 7.83 -8.97 4.25
N LEU A 99 7.46 -9.46 3.06
CA LEU A 99 6.63 -10.67 2.91
C LEU A 99 7.27 -11.89 3.58
N LYS A 100 8.58 -12.13 3.37
CA LYS A 100 9.33 -13.23 4.01
C LYS A 100 9.40 -13.10 5.54
N ASN A 101 9.18 -11.90 6.07
CA ASN A 101 9.23 -11.62 7.51
C ASN A 101 7.86 -11.38 8.15
N GLY A 102 6.78 -11.83 7.49
CA GLY A 102 5.45 -11.92 8.09
C GLY A 102 4.48 -10.82 7.67
N ALA A 103 4.81 -9.96 6.70
CA ALA A 103 3.81 -9.13 6.06
C ALA A 103 2.85 -10.02 5.25
N LEU A 104 1.55 -9.86 5.42
CA LEU A 104 0.52 -10.53 4.62
C LEU A 104 0.36 -9.87 3.26
N GLY A 105 0.66 -8.60 3.20
CA GLY A 105 0.67 -7.81 1.99
C GLY A 105 0.94 -6.35 2.28
N GLY A 106 1.02 -5.55 1.23
CA GLY A 106 1.32 -4.13 1.35
C GLY A 106 1.26 -3.43 -0.01
N LYS A 107 1.60 -2.16 -0.01
CA LYS A 107 1.68 -1.35 -1.23
C LYS A 107 2.59 -0.14 -1.05
N LEU A 108 3.15 0.33 -2.14
CA LEU A 108 3.78 1.64 -2.17
C LEU A 108 2.68 2.72 -2.17
N ILE A 109 2.79 3.67 -1.24
CA ILE A 109 1.84 4.77 -1.10
C ILE A 109 2.17 5.88 -2.11
N GLY A 110 1.14 6.49 -2.67
CA GLY A 110 1.25 7.56 -3.67
C GLY A 110 1.39 7.05 -5.11
N ALA A 111 2.00 7.88 -5.97
CA ALA A 111 2.09 7.63 -7.41
C ALA A 111 2.96 6.44 -7.80
N GLY A 112 3.98 6.13 -7.02
CA GLY A 112 4.94 5.07 -7.28
C GLY A 112 6.38 5.58 -7.36
N GLY A 113 7.33 4.65 -7.55
CA GLY A 113 8.75 4.96 -7.77
C GLY A 113 9.58 5.36 -6.55
N GLY A 114 8.97 5.53 -5.36
CA GLY A 114 9.63 5.88 -4.10
C GLY A 114 8.63 6.35 -3.04
N GLY A 115 9.10 6.76 -1.89
CA GLY A 115 8.28 7.21 -0.76
C GLY A 115 8.11 6.15 0.32
N PHE A 116 6.89 5.72 0.60
CA PHE A 116 6.58 4.85 1.73
C PHE A 116 5.94 3.53 1.28
N LEU A 117 6.38 2.44 1.89
CA LEU A 117 5.72 1.14 1.81
C LEU A 117 4.86 0.93 3.05
N LEU A 118 3.57 0.67 2.84
CA LEU A 118 2.62 0.30 3.89
C LEU A 118 2.40 -1.20 3.83
N PHE A 119 2.57 -1.89 4.96
CA PHE A 119 2.34 -3.32 5.10
C PHE A 119 1.31 -3.61 6.18
N TYR A 120 0.50 -4.64 5.97
CA TYR A 120 -0.30 -5.25 7.01
C TYR A 120 0.33 -6.58 7.45
N THR A 121 0.36 -6.83 8.76
CA THR A 121 0.90 -8.06 9.36
C THR A 121 0.14 -8.45 10.62
N ASN A 122 -0.01 -9.76 10.87
CA ASN A 122 -0.53 -10.24 12.16
C ASN A 122 0.55 -10.28 13.26
N ASN A 123 1.82 -10.06 12.90
CA ASN A 123 2.92 -10.03 13.87
C ASN A 123 3.80 -8.78 13.65
N PRO A 124 3.32 -7.60 14.10
CA PRO A 124 4.02 -6.32 13.87
C PRO A 124 5.42 -6.30 14.46
N ASN A 125 5.65 -6.94 15.62
CA ASN A 125 6.97 -6.95 16.26
C ASN A 125 8.01 -7.72 15.43
N ARG A 126 7.64 -8.86 14.86
CA ARG A 126 8.52 -9.62 13.96
C ARG A 126 8.96 -8.78 12.76
N LEU A 127 7.99 -8.13 12.11
CA LEU A 127 8.28 -7.30 10.94
C LEU A 127 9.13 -6.09 11.30
N ARG A 128 8.85 -5.39 12.43
CA ARG A 128 9.65 -4.27 12.93
C ARG A 128 11.10 -4.65 13.16
N ILE A 129 11.33 -5.76 13.87
CA ILE A 129 12.69 -6.25 14.15
C ILE A 129 13.44 -6.55 12.85
N ALA A 130 12.78 -7.22 11.90
CA ALA A 130 13.37 -7.55 10.62
C ALA A 130 13.74 -6.30 9.80
N MET A 131 12.83 -5.33 9.69
CA MET A 131 13.05 -4.09 8.94
C MET A 131 14.15 -3.23 9.59
N LYS A 132 14.18 -3.15 10.93
CA LYS A 132 15.24 -2.45 11.67
C LYS A 132 16.62 -3.05 11.41
N LYS A 133 16.75 -4.39 11.36
CA LYS A 133 18.01 -5.07 10.98
C LYS A 133 18.49 -4.70 9.57
N LYS A 134 17.57 -4.39 8.66
CA LYS A 134 17.85 -3.89 7.30
C LYS A 134 18.05 -2.38 7.23
N LYS A 135 18.03 -1.66 8.38
CA LYS A 135 18.13 -0.20 8.47
C LYS A 135 17.05 0.53 7.66
N ILE A 136 15.85 -0.02 7.67
CA ILE A 136 14.67 0.57 7.02
C ILE A 136 13.81 1.20 8.12
N ASP A 137 13.63 2.52 8.05
CA ASP A 137 12.99 3.29 9.09
C ASP A 137 11.46 3.17 9.06
N GLU A 138 10.86 2.87 10.21
CA GLU A 138 9.41 2.90 10.42
C GLU A 138 8.97 4.32 10.74
N VAL A 139 7.90 4.77 10.08
CA VAL A 139 7.20 6.01 10.40
C VAL A 139 5.90 5.65 11.10
N ARG A 140 5.78 6.08 12.37
CA ARG A 140 4.58 5.87 13.17
C ARG A 140 3.49 6.84 12.74
N PHE A 141 2.27 6.34 12.66
CA PHE A 141 1.08 7.13 12.36
C PHE A 141 -0.11 6.69 13.22
N LYS A 142 -1.13 7.52 13.28
CA LYS A 142 -2.43 7.22 13.85
C LYS A 142 -3.51 7.63 12.86
N PHE A 143 -4.69 7.02 12.97
CA PHE A 143 -5.84 7.46 12.19
C PHE A 143 -6.39 8.76 12.76
N ASP A 144 -6.50 9.77 11.91
CA ASP A 144 -7.29 10.96 12.20
C ASP A 144 -8.77 10.65 11.86
N LEU A 145 -9.63 10.82 12.85
CA LEU A 145 -11.06 10.59 12.73
C LEU A 145 -11.87 11.88 12.59
N GLU A 146 -11.23 13.02 12.75
CA GLU A 146 -11.90 14.32 12.73
C GLU A 146 -11.81 15.02 11.38
N GLY A 147 -10.83 14.65 10.54
CA GLY A 147 -10.64 15.24 9.22
C GLY A 147 -10.12 16.67 9.26
N VAL A 148 -10.43 17.44 8.21
CA VAL A 148 -10.00 18.83 8.10
C VAL A 148 -10.79 19.70 9.08
N LYS A 149 -10.07 20.43 9.95
CA LYS A 149 -10.64 21.45 10.86
C LYS A 149 -10.13 22.82 10.48
N GLN A 150 -11.02 23.81 10.53
CA GLN A 150 -10.63 25.21 10.44
C GLN A 150 -10.02 25.62 11.78
N ILE A 151 -8.82 26.14 11.76
CA ILE A 151 -8.13 26.70 12.93
C ILE A 151 -8.30 28.21 12.86
N PHE A 152 -8.99 28.77 13.84
CA PHE A 152 -9.16 30.23 14.01
C PHE A 152 -8.04 30.79 14.89
#